data_fd17425a258543341c425aaeca548f83
#
_entry.id   fd17425a258543341c425aaeca548f83
#
_cell.length_a   1.000
_cell.length_b   1.000
_cell.length_c   1.000
_cell.angle_alpha   90.00
_cell.angle_beta   90.00
_cell.angle_gamma   90.00
#
_symmetry.space_group_name_H-M   'P 1'
#
loop_
_entity.id
_entity.type
_entity.pdbx_description
1 polymer ?
#
loop_
_entity_poly.entity_id
_entity_poly.type
_entity_poly.pdbx_seq_one_letter_code
_entity_poly.pdbx_strand_id
1 'polypeptide(L)'
;MYARSDMPISFPGLFGDWEFNPSPIAINIGNGIYWYGILICLGLLLAVVFCSKQAKRYGLTEDNVYDLLIWEIPLCVIGARLYYIIFYLDLYRNIDGSLNFSRMIAIWDGGLAIYGAIIVAFLVLLVFCKRKKISFGAFADLGVMGLMIGQAVGRWGNFINREAFGSETTLPWRMRLWTSVSEYIEVHPTFLYESLWNIIGLLLIVFVISKARTFDGENACFYFIWYGLGRTMIEGLRTDSLYLFDLTLFGQPVRVSQALSMALVIAGFAILLIQKRRHPHGQDALYVTKKEIEQLLAAEDAAKAASAEITESPASDIPSDASESAEDNNNNESIN
;
A
#
# COMPACT_ATOMS: atom_id res chain seq x y z
N MET A 1 8.74 -19.83 22.83
CA MET A 1 7.63 -20.74 23.13
C MET A 1 6.77 -20.81 21.88
N TYR A 2 6.45 -22.00 21.37
CA TYR A 2 5.71 -22.17 20.12
C TYR A 2 4.34 -22.77 20.43
N ALA A 3 3.29 -22.16 19.86
CA ALA A 3 1.96 -22.73 19.93
C ALA A 3 1.79 -23.83 18.87
N ARG A 4 0.97 -24.84 19.17
CA ARG A 4 0.67 -25.94 18.25
C ARG A 4 -0.38 -25.51 17.22
N SER A 5 -0.05 -25.64 15.94
CA SER A 5 -0.95 -25.26 14.85
C SER A 5 -2.11 -26.23 14.61
N ASP A 6 -2.09 -27.41 15.24
CA ASP A 6 -3.13 -28.45 15.17
C ASP A 6 -4.14 -28.39 16.35
N MET A 7 -3.92 -27.50 17.31
CA MET A 7 -4.76 -27.35 18.50
C MET A 7 -5.67 -26.12 18.37
N PRO A 8 -6.81 -26.09 19.11
CA PRO A 8 -7.74 -24.96 19.01
C PRO A 8 -7.19 -23.64 19.57
N ILE A 9 -7.87 -22.57 19.17
CA ILE A 9 -7.72 -21.22 19.71
C ILE A 9 -9.00 -20.87 20.46
N SER A 10 -8.91 -20.23 21.62
CA SER A 10 -10.10 -19.71 22.30
C SER A 10 -9.83 -18.33 22.91
N PHE A 11 -10.92 -17.65 23.27
CA PHE A 11 -10.91 -16.36 23.95
C PHE A 11 -11.79 -16.49 25.21
N PRO A 12 -11.28 -17.13 26.28
CA PRO A 12 -12.10 -17.54 27.41
C PRO A 12 -12.76 -16.37 28.13
N GLY A 13 -12.21 -15.18 28.10
CA GLY A 13 -12.81 -13.99 28.71
C GLY A 13 -13.88 -13.30 27.87
N LEU A 14 -14.04 -13.65 26.57
CA LEU A 14 -15.05 -13.05 25.66
C LEU A 14 -16.14 -14.05 25.28
N PHE A 15 -15.76 -15.29 24.98
CA PHE A 15 -16.65 -16.29 24.40
C PHE A 15 -16.73 -17.57 25.25
N GLY A 16 -16.16 -17.55 26.47
CA GLY A 16 -16.16 -18.70 27.35
C GLY A 16 -15.41 -19.88 26.75
N ASP A 17 -16.03 -21.06 26.78
CA ASP A 17 -15.43 -22.30 26.33
C ASP A 17 -15.53 -22.55 24.82
N TRP A 18 -15.93 -21.54 24.05
CA TRP A 18 -15.96 -21.67 22.59
C TRP A 18 -14.55 -21.75 22.01
N GLU A 19 -14.31 -22.82 21.26
CA GLU A 19 -13.01 -23.08 20.62
C GLU A 19 -13.12 -23.05 19.11
N PHE A 20 -12.13 -22.44 18.50
CA PHE A 20 -11.98 -22.34 17.05
C PHE A 20 -10.68 -23.02 16.63
N ASN A 21 -10.78 -24.05 15.79
CA ASN A 21 -9.60 -24.80 15.33
C ASN A 21 -9.43 -24.71 13.80
N PRO A 22 -8.97 -23.57 13.27
CA PRO A 22 -8.71 -23.44 11.84
C PRO A 22 -7.46 -24.23 11.46
N SER A 23 -7.59 -25.09 10.44
CA SER A 23 -6.40 -25.66 9.82
C SER A 23 -5.58 -24.55 9.15
N PRO A 24 -4.24 -24.52 9.26
CA PRO A 24 -3.41 -23.62 8.47
C PRO A 24 -3.51 -23.84 6.96
N ILE A 25 -3.84 -25.09 6.54
CA ILE A 25 -4.06 -25.47 5.15
C ILE A 25 -5.53 -25.22 4.80
N ALA A 26 -5.77 -24.34 3.84
CA ALA A 26 -7.10 -24.01 3.35
C ALA A 26 -7.61 -25.06 2.34
N ILE A 27 -6.74 -25.49 1.41
CA ILE A 27 -7.07 -26.45 0.37
C ILE A 27 -5.97 -27.49 0.29
N ASN A 28 -6.36 -28.76 0.45
CA ASN A 28 -5.41 -29.87 0.48
C ASN A 28 -5.18 -30.43 -0.94
N ILE A 29 -4.49 -29.66 -1.80
CA ILE A 29 -4.10 -30.05 -3.17
C ILE A 29 -2.59 -29.96 -3.27
N GLY A 30 -1.90 -31.01 -3.70
CA GLY A 30 -0.44 -31.06 -3.79
C GLY A 30 0.22 -30.83 -2.42
N ASN A 31 1.06 -29.82 -2.32
CA ASN A 31 1.74 -29.44 -1.06
C ASN A 31 0.83 -28.64 -0.08
N GLY A 32 -0.46 -28.47 -0.45
CA GLY A 32 -1.41 -27.67 0.33
C GLY A 32 -1.35 -26.17 0.02
N ILE A 33 -2.51 -25.53 -0.06
CA ILE A 33 -2.64 -24.08 -0.16
C ILE A 33 -2.94 -23.55 1.24
N TYR A 34 -2.06 -22.69 1.76
CA TYR A 34 -2.16 -22.15 3.12
C TYR A 34 -3.03 -20.90 3.16
N TRP A 35 -3.83 -20.77 4.21
CA TRP A 35 -4.63 -19.55 4.46
C TRP A 35 -3.80 -18.29 4.47
N TYR A 36 -2.57 -18.36 4.95
CA TYR A 36 -1.66 -17.20 4.96
C TYR A 36 -1.43 -16.64 3.56
N GLY A 37 -1.18 -17.50 2.58
CA GLY A 37 -1.04 -17.09 1.18
C GLY A 37 -2.32 -16.49 0.60
N ILE A 38 -3.49 -17.11 0.89
CA ILE A 38 -4.80 -16.61 0.45
C ILE A 38 -5.07 -15.22 1.03
N LEU A 39 -4.79 -15.01 2.32
CA LEU A 39 -4.99 -13.72 2.97
C LEU A 39 -4.06 -12.63 2.44
N ILE A 40 -2.80 -12.97 2.11
CA ILE A 40 -1.90 -12.03 1.43
C ILE A 40 -2.47 -11.63 0.06
N CYS A 41 -2.90 -12.60 -0.75
CA CYS A 41 -3.51 -12.32 -2.06
C CYS A 41 -4.79 -11.48 -1.93
N LEU A 42 -5.64 -11.80 -0.94
CA LEU A 42 -6.85 -11.02 -0.66
C LEU A 42 -6.51 -9.58 -0.23
N GLY A 43 -5.54 -9.42 0.67
CA GLY A 43 -5.06 -8.11 1.11
C GLY A 43 -4.52 -7.28 -0.04
N LEU A 44 -3.74 -7.90 -0.93
CA LEU A 44 -3.24 -7.27 -2.14
C LEU A 44 -4.38 -6.86 -3.08
N LEU A 45 -5.33 -7.75 -3.35
CA LEU A 45 -6.49 -7.46 -4.21
C LEU A 45 -7.31 -6.28 -3.66
N LEU A 46 -7.61 -6.29 -2.36
CA LEU A 46 -8.33 -5.19 -1.71
C LEU A 46 -7.55 -3.88 -1.78
N ALA A 47 -6.23 -3.92 -1.57
CA ALA A 47 -5.35 -2.77 -1.69
C ALA A 47 -5.36 -2.20 -3.12
N VAL A 48 -5.25 -3.05 -4.14
CA VAL A 48 -5.27 -2.65 -5.55
C VAL A 48 -6.61 -1.99 -5.91
N VAL A 49 -7.73 -2.65 -5.59
CA VAL A 49 -9.07 -2.12 -5.86
C VAL A 49 -9.29 -0.77 -5.16
N PHE A 50 -8.83 -0.66 -3.92
CA PHE A 50 -8.93 0.59 -3.17
C PHE A 50 -8.06 1.69 -3.79
N CYS A 51 -6.78 1.42 -4.05
CA CYS A 51 -5.85 2.38 -4.63
C CYS A 51 -6.29 2.83 -6.02
N SER A 52 -6.75 1.92 -6.89
CA SER A 52 -7.27 2.27 -8.21
C SER A 52 -8.43 3.25 -8.13
N LYS A 53 -9.40 3.01 -7.24
CA LYS A 53 -10.53 3.92 -7.02
C LYS A 53 -10.11 5.29 -6.46
N GLN A 54 -9.03 5.34 -5.66
CA GLN A 54 -8.54 6.59 -5.06
C GLN A 54 -7.53 7.33 -5.95
N ALA A 55 -6.96 6.69 -6.98
CA ALA A 55 -5.85 7.21 -7.79
C ALA A 55 -6.09 8.64 -8.30
N LYS A 56 -7.29 8.91 -8.82
CA LYS A 56 -7.68 10.23 -9.36
C LYS A 56 -7.52 11.37 -8.34
N ARG A 57 -7.75 11.12 -7.05
CA ARG A 57 -7.58 12.12 -5.96
C ARG A 57 -6.13 12.54 -5.75
N TYR A 58 -5.19 11.79 -6.32
CA TYR A 58 -3.75 12.02 -6.24
C TYR A 58 -3.15 12.43 -7.59
N GLY A 59 -4.00 12.74 -8.60
CA GLY A 59 -3.56 13.07 -9.96
C GLY A 59 -3.02 11.87 -10.76
N LEU A 60 -3.29 10.64 -10.26
CA LEU A 60 -2.88 9.40 -10.87
C LEU A 60 -4.03 8.76 -11.66
N THR A 61 -3.71 7.83 -12.54
CA THR A 61 -4.68 7.00 -13.24
C THR A 61 -4.71 5.58 -12.65
N GLU A 62 -5.78 4.84 -12.90
CA GLU A 62 -5.85 3.43 -12.53
C GLU A 62 -4.75 2.62 -13.20
N ASP A 63 -4.44 2.95 -14.48
CA ASP A 63 -3.35 2.31 -15.24
C ASP A 63 -1.99 2.52 -14.58
N ASN A 64 -1.75 3.67 -13.93
CA ASN A 64 -0.50 3.88 -13.20
C ASN A 64 -0.34 2.88 -12.04
N VAL A 65 -1.45 2.51 -11.37
CA VAL A 65 -1.44 1.52 -10.29
C VAL A 65 -1.14 0.14 -10.86
N TYR A 66 -1.81 -0.25 -11.94
CA TYR A 66 -1.60 -1.56 -12.58
C TYR A 66 -0.22 -1.69 -13.19
N ASP A 67 0.26 -0.66 -13.91
CA ASP A 67 1.58 -0.63 -14.51
C ASP A 67 2.69 -0.80 -13.45
N LEU A 68 2.55 -0.13 -12.29
CA LEU A 68 3.50 -0.29 -11.20
C LEU A 68 3.51 -1.74 -10.69
N LEU A 69 2.35 -2.33 -10.43
CA LEU A 69 2.23 -3.67 -9.84
C LEU A 69 2.80 -4.76 -10.73
N ILE A 70 2.68 -4.63 -12.06
CA ILE A 70 3.27 -5.57 -13.03
C ILE A 70 4.80 -5.70 -12.83
N TRP A 71 5.46 -4.60 -12.49
CA TRP A 71 6.90 -4.60 -12.22
C TRP A 71 7.22 -4.85 -10.76
N GLU A 72 6.46 -4.29 -9.85
CA GLU A 72 6.74 -4.30 -8.42
C GLU A 72 6.63 -5.70 -7.84
N ILE A 73 5.56 -6.45 -8.15
CA ILE A 73 5.33 -7.78 -7.58
C ILE A 73 6.48 -8.75 -7.90
N PRO A 74 6.85 -9.00 -9.17
CA PRO A 74 7.91 -9.94 -9.46
C PRO A 74 9.29 -9.47 -8.98
N LEU A 75 9.57 -8.18 -9.09
CA LEU A 75 10.85 -7.64 -8.62
C LEU A 75 10.98 -7.68 -7.10
N CYS A 76 9.89 -7.47 -6.34
CA CYS A 76 9.89 -7.63 -4.89
C CYS A 76 10.14 -9.07 -4.46
N VAL A 77 9.58 -10.05 -5.16
CA VAL A 77 9.85 -11.47 -4.88
C VAL A 77 11.33 -11.80 -5.14
N ILE A 78 11.88 -11.31 -6.25
CA ILE A 78 13.30 -11.47 -6.57
C ILE A 78 14.16 -10.79 -5.50
N GLY A 79 13.82 -9.56 -5.11
CA GLY A 79 14.53 -8.82 -4.07
C GLY A 79 14.50 -9.50 -2.71
N ALA A 80 13.34 -10.02 -2.31
CA ALA A 80 13.19 -10.78 -1.08
C ALA A 80 14.08 -12.04 -1.07
N ARG A 81 14.15 -12.74 -2.21
CA ARG A 81 14.98 -13.95 -2.37
C ARG A 81 16.46 -13.61 -2.36
N LEU A 82 16.88 -12.61 -3.12
CA LEU A 82 18.28 -12.18 -3.18
C LEU A 82 18.80 -11.75 -1.81
N TYR A 83 17.99 -10.95 -1.09
CA TYR A 83 18.36 -10.55 0.28
C TYR A 83 18.55 -11.76 1.18
N TYR A 84 17.64 -12.72 1.15
CA TYR A 84 17.75 -13.94 1.95
C TYR A 84 19.00 -14.74 1.59
N ILE A 85 19.29 -14.93 0.31
CA ILE A 85 20.48 -15.66 -0.15
C ILE A 85 21.77 -14.99 0.34
N ILE A 86 21.86 -13.65 0.23
CA ILE A 86 23.07 -12.91 0.64
C ILE A 86 23.36 -13.11 2.12
N PHE A 87 22.32 -13.06 2.98
CA PHE A 87 22.49 -13.16 4.44
C PHE A 87 22.58 -14.60 4.96
N TYR A 88 22.13 -15.57 4.17
CA TYR A 88 22.14 -17.00 4.55
C TYR A 88 22.83 -17.85 3.49
N LEU A 89 23.93 -17.36 2.91
CA LEU A 89 24.64 -18.00 1.80
C LEU A 89 25.08 -19.44 2.11
N ASP A 90 25.43 -19.71 3.37
CA ASP A 90 25.89 -21.03 3.81
C ASP A 90 24.81 -22.12 3.68
N LEU A 91 23.52 -21.77 3.74
CA LEU A 91 22.41 -22.71 3.51
C LEU A 91 22.35 -23.22 2.05
N TYR A 92 23.01 -22.50 1.14
CA TYR A 92 23.03 -22.78 -0.30
C TYR A 92 24.35 -23.39 -0.77
N ARG A 93 25.25 -23.79 0.16
CA ARG A 93 26.48 -24.51 -0.18
C ARG A 93 26.24 -26.02 -0.15
N ASN A 94 26.81 -26.70 -1.14
CA ASN A 94 26.93 -28.14 -1.16
C ASN A 94 28.05 -28.61 -0.21
N ILE A 95 28.14 -29.91 0.03
CA ILE A 95 29.17 -30.50 0.89
C ILE A 95 30.59 -30.24 0.35
N ASP A 96 30.73 -30.10 -0.97
CA ASP A 96 32.01 -29.80 -1.67
C ASP A 96 32.34 -28.27 -1.64
N GLY A 97 31.53 -27.45 -1.00
CA GLY A 97 31.70 -25.99 -0.91
C GLY A 97 31.17 -25.21 -2.12
N SER A 98 30.71 -25.88 -3.18
CA SER A 98 30.10 -25.21 -4.33
C SER A 98 28.72 -24.64 -4.02
N LEU A 99 28.26 -23.64 -4.81
CA LEU A 99 26.94 -23.06 -4.66
C LEU A 99 25.87 -23.88 -5.37
N ASN A 100 24.77 -24.15 -4.69
CA ASN A 100 23.62 -24.86 -5.23
C ASN A 100 22.61 -23.87 -5.83
N PHE A 101 22.80 -23.52 -7.11
CA PHE A 101 21.93 -22.56 -7.81
C PHE A 101 20.47 -23.01 -7.90
N SER A 102 20.23 -24.33 -8.00
CA SER A 102 18.85 -24.85 -8.02
C SER A 102 18.09 -24.53 -6.74
N ARG A 103 18.73 -24.70 -5.58
CA ARG A 103 18.15 -24.32 -4.28
C ARG A 103 18.01 -22.81 -4.12
N MET A 104 18.91 -22.00 -4.74
CA MET A 104 18.79 -20.54 -4.69
C MET A 104 17.56 -20.00 -5.44
N ILE A 105 17.10 -20.70 -6.48
CA ILE A 105 15.91 -20.29 -7.27
C ILE A 105 14.62 -20.85 -6.69
N ALA A 106 14.67 -21.89 -5.86
CA ALA A 106 13.52 -22.58 -5.29
C ALA A 106 12.78 -21.71 -4.25
N ILE A 107 11.97 -20.75 -4.72
CA ILE A 107 11.19 -19.86 -3.85
C ILE A 107 10.04 -20.57 -3.11
N TRP A 108 9.60 -21.72 -3.64
CA TRP A 108 8.56 -22.57 -3.04
C TRP A 108 9.01 -23.28 -1.76
N ASP A 109 10.32 -23.37 -1.50
CA ASP A 109 10.89 -23.92 -0.27
C ASP A 109 10.99 -22.87 0.85
N GLY A 110 10.43 -21.67 0.64
CA GLY A 110 10.52 -20.55 1.58
C GLY A 110 11.81 -19.74 1.41
N GLY A 111 12.26 -19.04 2.45
CA GLY A 111 13.48 -18.22 2.40
C GLY A 111 13.28 -16.92 1.61
N LEU A 112 12.27 -16.13 1.97
CA LEU A 112 11.99 -14.80 1.47
C LEU A 112 12.13 -13.79 2.62
N ALA A 113 12.99 -12.79 2.45
CA ALA A 113 13.23 -11.76 3.45
C ALA A 113 12.43 -10.50 3.14
N ILE A 114 11.58 -10.08 4.05
CA ILE A 114 10.73 -8.89 3.89
C ILE A 114 11.53 -7.61 3.60
N TYR A 115 12.71 -7.46 4.20
CA TYR A 115 13.56 -6.29 3.99
C TYR A 115 14.01 -6.16 2.53
N GLY A 116 14.31 -7.28 1.86
CA GLY A 116 14.65 -7.29 0.44
C GLY A 116 13.48 -6.82 -0.43
N ALA A 117 12.26 -7.26 -0.12
CA ALA A 117 11.06 -6.80 -0.82
C ALA A 117 10.84 -5.28 -0.63
N ILE A 118 10.96 -4.77 0.61
CA ILE A 118 10.76 -3.34 0.91
C ILE A 118 11.77 -2.46 0.18
N ILE A 119 13.06 -2.85 0.18
CA ILE A 119 14.11 -2.10 -0.52
C ILE A 119 13.80 -2.04 -2.02
N VAL A 120 13.46 -3.17 -2.62
CA VAL A 120 13.17 -3.25 -4.06
C VAL A 120 11.87 -2.50 -4.39
N ALA A 121 10.81 -2.61 -3.58
CA ALA A 121 9.57 -1.85 -3.76
C ALA A 121 9.84 -0.34 -3.81
N PHE A 122 10.62 0.17 -2.87
CA PHE A 122 11.01 1.58 -2.85
C PHE A 122 11.77 1.99 -4.11
N LEU A 123 12.76 1.19 -4.56
CA LEU A 123 13.56 1.47 -5.74
C LEU A 123 12.70 1.41 -7.02
N VAL A 124 11.83 0.41 -7.15
CA VAL A 124 10.92 0.26 -8.29
C VAL A 124 9.98 1.44 -8.38
N LEU A 125 9.34 1.83 -7.27
CA LEU A 125 8.46 2.99 -7.20
C LEU A 125 9.21 4.27 -7.60
N LEU A 126 10.43 4.48 -7.11
CA LEU A 126 11.24 5.66 -7.43
C LEU A 126 11.59 5.72 -8.92
N VAL A 127 12.04 4.60 -9.51
CA VAL A 127 12.37 4.51 -10.93
C VAL A 127 11.12 4.67 -11.79
N PHE A 128 10.01 4.06 -11.41
CA PHE A 128 8.73 4.14 -12.10
C PHE A 128 8.24 5.60 -12.16
N CYS A 129 8.17 6.27 -11.01
CA CYS A 129 7.73 7.67 -10.93
C CYS A 129 8.63 8.59 -11.75
N LYS A 130 9.95 8.38 -11.71
CA LYS A 130 10.90 9.15 -12.52
C LYS A 130 10.69 8.95 -14.01
N ARG A 131 10.47 7.70 -14.47
CA ARG A 131 10.27 7.37 -15.89
C ARG A 131 8.93 7.87 -16.43
N LYS A 132 7.86 7.74 -15.66
CA LYS A 132 6.51 8.18 -16.02
C LYS A 132 6.28 9.68 -15.76
N LYS A 133 7.26 10.39 -15.18
CA LYS A 133 7.16 11.81 -14.77
C LYS A 133 5.99 12.07 -13.81
N ILE A 134 5.78 11.14 -12.87
CA ILE A 134 4.73 11.19 -11.86
C ILE A 134 5.35 11.63 -10.53
N SER A 135 4.60 12.37 -9.70
CA SER A 135 5.04 12.72 -8.35
C SER A 135 5.21 11.47 -7.49
N PHE A 136 6.44 11.25 -7.01
CA PHE A 136 6.75 10.17 -6.06
C PHE A 136 5.93 10.30 -4.78
N GLY A 137 5.81 11.53 -4.25
CA GLY A 137 5.04 11.81 -3.04
C GLY A 137 3.56 11.48 -3.20
N ALA A 138 2.95 11.86 -4.33
CA ALA A 138 1.55 11.54 -4.63
C ALA A 138 1.31 10.02 -4.72
N PHE A 139 2.25 9.29 -5.35
CA PHE A 139 2.15 7.83 -5.43
C PHE A 139 2.40 7.16 -4.07
N ALA A 140 3.36 7.66 -3.29
CA ALA A 140 3.61 7.19 -1.93
C ALA A 140 2.39 7.39 -1.02
N ASP A 141 1.72 8.56 -1.11
CA ASP A 141 0.48 8.84 -0.38
C ASP A 141 -0.64 7.84 -0.68
N LEU A 142 -0.75 7.43 -1.93
CA LEU A 142 -1.70 6.40 -2.35
C LEU A 142 -1.25 5.01 -1.87
N GLY A 143 0.02 4.68 -2.04
CA GLY A 143 0.61 3.37 -1.74
C GLY A 143 0.53 3.00 -0.26
N VAL A 144 0.73 3.96 0.66
CA VAL A 144 0.65 3.67 2.11
C VAL A 144 -0.73 3.25 2.56
N MET A 145 -1.80 3.70 1.90
CA MET A 145 -3.16 3.22 2.17
C MET A 145 -3.31 1.76 1.76
N GLY A 146 -2.77 1.39 0.60
CA GLY A 146 -2.70 -0.01 0.16
C GLY A 146 -1.89 -0.88 1.12
N LEU A 147 -0.75 -0.39 1.61
CA LEU A 147 0.06 -1.08 2.62
C LEU A 147 -0.73 -1.34 3.90
N MET A 148 -1.48 -0.36 4.41
CA MET A 148 -2.29 -0.53 5.61
C MET A 148 -3.39 -1.58 5.44
N ILE A 149 -4.02 -1.64 4.26
CA ILE A 149 -5.01 -2.69 3.93
C ILE A 149 -4.33 -4.06 3.93
N GLY A 150 -3.23 -4.20 3.22
CA GLY A 150 -2.46 -5.46 3.16
C GLY A 150 -1.99 -5.91 4.54
N GLN A 151 -1.49 -5.00 5.37
CA GLN A 151 -1.06 -5.28 6.74
C GLN A 151 -2.24 -5.71 7.62
N ALA A 152 -3.37 -4.99 7.57
CA ALA A 152 -4.55 -5.33 8.37
C ALA A 152 -5.08 -6.74 8.07
N VAL A 153 -5.16 -7.10 6.79
CA VAL A 153 -5.62 -8.42 6.36
C VAL A 153 -4.58 -9.50 6.63
N GLY A 154 -3.29 -9.22 6.36
CA GLY A 154 -2.20 -10.18 6.53
C GLY A 154 -2.03 -10.66 7.98
N ARG A 155 -2.36 -9.82 8.99
CA ARG A 155 -2.29 -10.22 10.41
C ARG A 155 -3.22 -11.36 10.79
N TRP A 156 -4.31 -11.58 10.07
CA TRP A 156 -5.19 -12.73 10.27
C TRP A 156 -4.52 -14.05 9.86
N GLY A 157 -3.51 -14.00 8.97
CA GLY A 157 -2.67 -15.17 8.70
C GLY A 157 -1.85 -15.61 9.92
N ASN A 158 -1.29 -14.65 10.69
CA ASN A 158 -0.61 -14.95 11.94
C ASN A 158 -1.55 -15.59 12.98
N PHE A 159 -2.81 -15.13 13.03
CA PHE A 159 -3.83 -15.75 13.90
C PHE A 159 -4.06 -17.22 13.54
N ILE A 160 -4.29 -17.53 12.26
CA ILE A 160 -4.52 -18.90 11.80
C ILE A 160 -3.29 -19.79 12.07
N ASN A 161 -2.09 -19.26 11.84
CA ASN A 161 -0.83 -19.98 12.10
C ASN A 161 -0.46 -20.06 13.59
N ARG A 162 -1.15 -19.34 14.47
CA ARG A 162 -0.85 -19.24 15.91
C ARG A 162 0.59 -18.75 16.18
N GLU A 163 1.02 -17.77 15.41
CA GLU A 163 2.36 -17.20 15.47
C GLU A 163 2.32 -15.71 15.81
N ALA A 164 3.49 -15.14 16.14
CA ALA A 164 3.65 -13.71 16.38
C ALA A 164 2.73 -13.14 17.48
N PHE A 165 2.34 -13.96 18.43
CA PHE A 165 1.53 -13.56 19.59
C PHE A 165 2.37 -12.80 20.64
N GLY A 166 1.68 -12.15 21.59
CA GLY A 166 2.33 -11.37 22.64
C GLY A 166 2.68 -12.19 23.89
N SER A 167 3.18 -11.51 24.90
CA SER A 167 3.43 -12.07 26.23
C SER A 167 2.14 -12.53 26.91
N GLU A 168 2.27 -13.29 27.98
CA GLU A 168 1.15 -13.74 28.79
C GLU A 168 0.38 -12.55 29.37
N THR A 169 -0.95 -12.71 29.46
CA THR A 169 -1.86 -11.69 29.97
C THR A 169 -3.12 -12.29 30.60
N THR A 170 -3.69 -11.56 31.54
CA THR A 170 -4.94 -11.88 32.21
C THR A 170 -6.12 -11.02 31.70
N LEU A 171 -5.92 -10.20 30.66
CA LEU A 171 -6.96 -9.32 30.14
C LEU A 171 -8.20 -10.07 29.63
N PRO A 172 -9.39 -9.46 29.68
CA PRO A 172 -10.62 -10.12 29.25
C PRO A 172 -10.60 -10.66 27.82
N TRP A 173 -9.84 -10.04 26.92
CA TRP A 173 -9.70 -10.44 25.50
C TRP A 173 -8.47 -11.27 25.21
N ARG A 174 -7.87 -11.92 26.24
CA ARG A 174 -6.72 -12.80 26.08
C ARG A 174 -7.04 -13.97 25.15
N MET A 175 -6.06 -14.34 24.34
CA MET A 175 -6.12 -15.47 23.42
C MET A 175 -5.43 -16.66 24.07
N ARG A 176 -6.14 -17.77 24.18
CA ARG A 176 -5.59 -19.03 24.68
C ARG A 176 -5.07 -19.85 23.52
N LEU A 177 -3.82 -20.30 23.66
CA LEU A 177 -3.11 -21.12 22.69
C LEU A 177 -2.53 -22.34 23.40
N TRP A 178 -2.66 -23.49 22.78
CA TRP A 178 -2.11 -24.73 23.30
C TRP A 178 -0.65 -24.91 22.87
N THR A 179 0.21 -25.26 23.82
CA THR A 179 1.63 -25.57 23.62
C THR A 179 1.87 -27.07 23.60
N SER A 180 1.01 -27.83 24.32
CA SER A 180 0.96 -29.28 24.31
C SER A 180 -0.49 -29.77 24.43
N VAL A 181 -0.72 -31.06 24.46
CA VAL A 181 -2.07 -31.64 24.63
C VAL A 181 -2.70 -31.25 25.97
N SER A 182 -1.88 -30.98 26.98
CA SER A 182 -2.31 -30.68 28.35
C SER A 182 -1.95 -29.29 28.85
N GLU A 183 -1.23 -28.50 28.05
CA GLU A 183 -0.72 -27.18 28.46
C GLU A 183 -1.13 -26.10 27.47
N TYR A 184 -1.52 -24.97 28.03
CA TYR A 184 -1.86 -23.77 27.24
C TYR A 184 -1.22 -22.53 27.84
N ILE A 185 -1.14 -21.48 27.03
CA ILE A 185 -0.77 -20.12 27.42
C ILE A 185 -1.91 -19.17 27.09
N GLU A 186 -2.06 -18.11 27.87
CA GLU A 186 -3.01 -17.04 27.63
C GLU A 186 -2.24 -15.76 27.34
N VAL A 187 -2.34 -15.27 26.10
CA VAL A 187 -1.45 -14.27 25.54
C VAL A 187 -2.18 -13.07 24.94
N HIS A 188 -1.46 -11.97 24.75
CA HIS A 188 -1.96 -10.83 24.00
C HIS A 188 -2.20 -11.20 22.53
N PRO A 189 -3.40 -10.97 21.95
CA PRO A 189 -3.70 -11.19 20.54
C PRO A 189 -3.13 -10.05 19.67
N THR A 190 -1.82 -10.04 19.50
CA THR A 190 -1.12 -8.96 18.77
C THR A 190 -1.57 -8.82 17.33
N PHE A 191 -2.00 -9.91 16.67
CA PHE A 191 -2.59 -9.88 15.35
C PHE A 191 -3.78 -8.92 15.27
N LEU A 192 -4.66 -8.96 16.30
CA LEU A 192 -5.84 -8.09 16.38
C LEU A 192 -5.44 -6.64 16.63
N TYR A 193 -4.48 -6.41 17.53
CA TYR A 193 -3.98 -5.06 17.80
C TYR A 193 -3.39 -4.42 16.57
N GLU A 194 -2.52 -5.13 15.83
CA GLU A 194 -1.91 -4.62 14.61
C GLU A 194 -2.95 -4.43 13.49
N SER A 195 -3.92 -5.33 13.35
CA SER A 195 -5.00 -5.20 12.37
C SER A 195 -5.85 -3.97 12.64
N LEU A 196 -6.34 -3.81 13.88
CA LEU A 196 -7.14 -2.63 14.28
C LEU A 196 -6.34 -1.33 14.16
N TRP A 197 -5.07 -1.32 14.57
CA TRP A 197 -4.19 -0.16 14.44
C TRP A 197 -4.08 0.31 12.98
N ASN A 198 -3.86 -0.63 12.05
CA ASN A 198 -3.80 -0.31 10.62
C ASN A 198 -5.16 0.18 10.08
N ILE A 199 -6.28 -0.42 10.49
CA ILE A 199 -7.61 0.03 10.08
C ILE A 199 -7.88 1.46 10.58
N ILE A 200 -7.60 1.75 11.86
CA ILE A 200 -7.80 3.09 12.43
C ILE A 200 -6.91 4.10 11.70
N GLY A 201 -5.63 3.80 11.47
CA GLY A 201 -4.74 4.66 10.72
C GLY A 201 -5.20 4.92 9.29
N LEU A 202 -5.70 3.90 8.60
CA LEU A 202 -6.28 4.03 7.26
C LEU A 202 -7.50 4.97 7.27
N LEU A 203 -8.41 4.79 8.23
CA LEU A 203 -9.58 5.66 8.37
C LEU A 203 -9.17 7.11 8.65
N LEU A 204 -8.17 7.33 9.51
CA LEU A 204 -7.62 8.67 9.76
C LEU A 204 -7.03 9.28 8.48
N ILE A 205 -6.26 8.52 7.70
CA ILE A 205 -5.74 9.00 6.42
C ILE A 205 -6.91 9.38 5.50
N VAL A 206 -7.86 8.49 5.28
CA VAL A 206 -8.93 8.67 4.28
C VAL A 206 -9.87 9.82 4.64
N PHE A 207 -10.26 9.92 5.92
CA PHE A 207 -11.30 10.87 6.34
C PHE A 207 -10.77 12.20 6.87
N VAL A 208 -9.51 12.24 7.35
CA VAL A 208 -8.93 13.42 8.00
C VAL A 208 -7.73 13.94 7.23
N ILE A 209 -6.63 13.16 7.19
CA ILE A 209 -5.32 13.64 6.71
C ILE A 209 -5.37 13.99 5.21
N SER A 210 -5.91 13.10 4.37
CA SER A 210 -5.96 13.31 2.92
C SER A 210 -6.78 14.54 2.51
N LYS A 211 -7.77 14.93 3.31
CA LYS A 211 -8.58 16.12 3.04
C LYS A 211 -7.88 17.43 3.41
N ALA A 212 -7.00 17.40 4.41
CA ALA A 212 -6.24 18.53 4.90
C ALA A 212 -4.79 18.58 4.36
N ARG A 213 -4.47 17.74 3.40
CA ARG A 213 -3.16 17.56 2.82
C ARG A 213 -2.67 18.84 2.12
N THR A 214 -1.41 19.23 2.38
CA THR A 214 -0.79 20.46 1.85
C THR A 214 0.36 20.20 0.89
N PHE A 215 0.93 18.99 0.89
CA PHE A 215 1.99 18.57 -0.03
C PHE A 215 1.88 17.07 -0.33
N ASP A 216 2.48 16.66 -1.44
CA ASP A 216 2.57 15.24 -1.81
C ASP A 216 3.56 14.51 -0.91
N GLY A 217 3.14 13.41 -0.30
CA GLY A 217 3.90 12.64 0.70
C GLY A 217 3.43 12.89 2.15
N GLU A 218 2.41 13.71 2.39
CA GLU A 218 1.90 13.97 3.74
C GLU A 218 1.25 12.73 4.37
N ASN A 219 0.48 11.95 3.59
CA ASN A 219 -0.07 10.68 4.08
C ASN A 219 1.04 9.66 4.37
N ALA A 220 2.09 9.63 3.55
CA ALA A 220 3.23 8.75 3.78
C ALA A 220 3.98 9.13 5.07
N CYS A 221 4.17 10.43 5.34
CA CYS A 221 4.73 10.89 6.61
C CYS A 221 3.86 10.47 7.80
N PHE A 222 2.55 10.65 7.70
CA PHE A 222 1.62 10.19 8.73
C PHE A 222 1.70 8.67 8.94
N TYR A 223 1.75 7.88 7.86
CA TYR A 223 1.92 6.44 7.95
C TYR A 223 3.20 6.05 8.69
N PHE A 224 4.35 6.68 8.39
CA PHE A 224 5.60 6.38 9.10
C PHE A 224 5.49 6.65 10.59
N ILE A 225 4.85 7.76 10.97
CA ILE A 225 4.62 8.10 12.37
C ILE A 225 3.66 7.10 13.01
N TRP A 226 2.50 6.87 12.40
CA TRP A 226 1.46 6.00 12.92
C TRP A 226 1.91 4.55 13.05
N TYR A 227 2.43 3.99 11.96
CA TYR A 227 2.95 2.63 11.93
C TYR A 227 4.12 2.46 12.90
N GLY A 228 5.06 3.40 12.91
CA GLY A 228 6.22 3.36 13.79
C GLY A 228 5.83 3.38 15.27
N LEU A 229 4.86 4.20 15.67
CA LEU A 229 4.32 4.22 17.04
C LEU A 229 3.66 2.89 17.39
N GLY A 230 2.75 2.42 16.54
CA GLY A 230 2.05 1.15 16.77
C GLY A 230 3.03 -0.03 16.86
N ARG A 231 4.01 -0.08 15.94
CA ARG A 231 5.01 -1.13 15.94
C ARG A 231 5.91 -1.09 17.19
N THR A 232 6.31 0.09 17.64
CA THR A 232 7.10 0.25 18.86
C THR A 232 6.35 -0.26 20.09
N MET A 233 5.05 0.06 20.21
CA MET A 233 4.20 -0.38 21.31
C MET A 233 3.95 -1.90 21.27
N ILE A 234 3.52 -2.42 20.13
CA ILE A 234 3.12 -3.83 20.00
C ILE A 234 4.34 -4.75 20.04
N GLU A 235 5.48 -4.34 19.47
CA GLU A 235 6.73 -5.09 19.57
C GLU A 235 7.18 -5.29 21.03
N GLY A 236 6.88 -4.33 21.91
CA GLY A 236 7.10 -4.45 23.33
C GLY A 236 6.41 -5.66 23.98
N LEU A 237 5.28 -6.09 23.41
CA LEU A 237 4.51 -7.24 23.88
C LEU A 237 4.95 -8.57 23.26
N ARG A 238 5.67 -8.57 22.14
CA ARG A 238 6.02 -9.80 21.41
C ARG A 238 7.13 -10.58 22.09
N THR A 239 7.07 -11.91 21.96
CA THR A 239 8.02 -12.85 22.55
C THR A 239 9.09 -13.34 21.59
N ASP A 240 8.94 -13.07 20.27
CA ASP A 240 9.81 -13.54 19.18
C ASP A 240 10.70 -12.46 18.57
N SER A 241 10.97 -11.39 19.34
CA SER A 241 11.71 -10.21 18.85
C SER A 241 13.20 -10.48 18.68
N LEU A 242 13.79 -9.88 17.64
CA LEU A 242 15.24 -9.82 17.43
C LEU A 242 15.84 -8.62 18.14
N TYR A 243 16.96 -8.83 18.83
CA TYR A 243 17.66 -7.78 19.57
C TYR A 243 18.80 -7.17 18.76
N LEU A 244 19.03 -5.86 18.96
CA LEU A 244 20.05 -5.11 18.26
C LEU A 244 21.38 -5.22 19.04
N PHE A 245 22.16 -6.26 18.76
CA PHE A 245 23.40 -6.56 19.48
C PHE A 245 23.17 -6.53 21.00
N ASP A 246 24.17 -6.15 21.77
CA ASP A 246 24.09 -5.98 23.23
C ASP A 246 23.67 -4.57 23.65
N LEU A 247 23.05 -3.79 22.73
CA LEU A 247 22.61 -2.44 23.03
C LEU A 247 21.43 -2.45 23.98
N THR A 248 21.62 -1.80 25.15
CA THR A 248 20.56 -1.62 26.14
C THR A 248 20.20 -0.13 26.26
N LEU A 249 18.91 0.17 26.32
CA LEU A 249 18.38 1.50 26.59
C LEU A 249 17.50 1.44 27.83
N PHE A 250 17.77 2.28 28.83
CA PHE A 250 17.09 2.26 30.14
C PHE A 250 17.07 0.86 30.80
N GLY A 251 18.18 0.10 30.65
CA GLY A 251 18.29 -1.24 31.23
C GLY A 251 17.53 -2.35 30.50
N GLN A 252 16.91 -2.06 29.37
CA GLN A 252 16.21 -3.04 28.53
C GLN A 252 16.94 -3.24 27.19
N PRO A 253 17.06 -4.47 26.69
CA PRO A 253 17.70 -4.72 25.41
C PRO A 253 16.86 -4.12 24.26
N VAL A 254 17.52 -3.41 23.36
CA VAL A 254 16.86 -2.74 22.22
C VAL A 254 16.53 -3.77 21.15
N ARG A 255 15.26 -3.81 20.73
CA ARG A 255 14.81 -4.65 19.63
C ARG A 255 15.02 -3.96 18.29
N VAL A 256 15.51 -4.69 17.28
CA VAL A 256 15.80 -4.16 15.93
C VAL A 256 14.58 -3.45 15.35
N SER A 257 13.40 -4.09 15.44
CA SER A 257 12.15 -3.52 14.92
C SER A 257 11.70 -2.26 15.65
N GLN A 258 11.97 -2.13 16.98
CA GLN A 258 11.69 -0.91 17.73
C GLN A 258 12.61 0.24 17.31
N ALA A 259 13.92 -0.03 17.17
CA ALA A 259 14.89 0.98 16.73
C ALA A 259 14.53 1.52 15.32
N LEU A 260 14.24 0.61 14.38
CA LEU A 260 13.82 0.99 13.02
C LEU A 260 12.51 1.78 13.04
N SER A 261 11.53 1.34 13.84
CA SER A 261 10.24 2.01 13.96
C SER A 261 10.38 3.42 14.53
N MET A 262 11.21 3.59 15.55
CA MET A 262 11.49 4.92 16.11
C MET A 262 12.21 5.82 15.11
N ALA A 263 13.14 5.27 14.31
CA ALA A 263 13.78 6.02 13.24
C ALA A 263 12.77 6.49 12.17
N LEU A 264 11.79 5.63 11.82
CA LEU A 264 10.69 6.01 10.91
C LEU A 264 9.81 7.11 11.49
N VAL A 265 9.49 7.06 12.79
CA VAL A 265 8.74 8.13 13.48
C VAL A 265 9.49 9.46 13.40
N ILE A 266 10.78 9.47 13.75
CA ILE A 266 11.60 10.67 13.70
C ILE A 266 11.70 11.22 12.27
N ALA A 267 11.96 10.35 11.29
CA ALA A 267 12.04 10.74 9.88
C ALA A 267 10.70 11.30 9.38
N GLY A 268 9.59 10.64 9.69
CA GLY A 268 8.24 11.08 9.33
C GLY A 268 7.92 12.47 9.90
N PHE A 269 8.20 12.71 11.18
CA PHE A 269 8.03 14.03 11.81
C PHE A 269 8.95 15.08 11.19
N ALA A 270 10.23 14.76 10.98
CA ALA A 270 11.18 15.70 10.39
C ALA A 270 10.75 16.14 9.00
N ILE A 271 10.38 15.19 8.13
CA ILE A 271 9.91 15.46 6.77
C ILE A 271 8.62 16.29 6.83
N LEU A 272 7.66 15.90 7.67
CA LEU A 272 6.40 16.61 7.84
C LEU A 272 6.63 18.09 8.22
N LEU A 273 7.47 18.33 9.24
CA LEU A 273 7.75 19.69 9.70
C LEU A 273 8.49 20.54 8.65
N ILE A 274 9.48 19.95 7.97
CA ILE A 274 10.22 20.64 6.91
C ILE A 274 9.30 20.99 5.75
N GLN A 275 8.47 20.06 5.30
CA GLN A 275 7.60 20.27 4.15
C GLN A 275 6.45 21.23 4.47
N LYS A 276 5.84 21.15 5.67
CA LYS A 276 4.82 22.14 6.08
C LYS A 276 5.39 23.56 6.19
N ARG A 277 6.64 23.73 6.59
CA ARG A 277 7.30 25.06 6.56
C ARG A 277 7.58 25.55 5.15
N ARG A 278 7.83 24.66 4.18
CA ARG A 278 8.07 25.00 2.78
C ARG A 278 6.77 25.31 2.01
N HIS A 279 5.66 24.72 2.42
CA HIS A 279 4.36 24.85 1.76
C HIS A 279 3.28 25.36 2.73
N PRO A 280 3.41 26.60 3.25
CA PRO A 280 2.49 27.13 4.27
C PRO A 280 1.07 27.40 3.76
N HIS A 281 0.91 27.60 2.43
CA HIS A 281 -0.36 28.03 1.82
C HIS A 281 -1.09 26.93 1.03
N GLY A 282 -0.76 25.65 1.27
CA GLY A 282 -1.66 24.57 1.03
C GLY A 282 -1.64 23.92 -0.34
N GLN A 283 -2.83 23.70 -0.88
CA GLN A 283 -3.11 22.69 -1.90
C GLN A 283 -2.53 22.96 -3.30
N ASP A 284 -2.08 24.18 -3.57
CA ASP A 284 -1.49 24.55 -4.88
C ASP A 284 -0.18 23.79 -5.19
N ALA A 285 0.48 23.28 -4.17
CA ALA A 285 1.70 22.48 -4.31
C ALA A 285 1.43 21.02 -4.70
N LEU A 286 0.19 20.53 -4.59
CA LEU A 286 -0.18 19.16 -4.87
C LEU A 286 -0.06 18.82 -6.36
N TYR A 287 0.39 17.61 -6.65
CA TYR A 287 0.53 17.11 -8.03
C TYR A 287 -0.82 17.11 -8.79
N VAL A 288 -1.90 16.72 -8.10
CA VAL A 288 -3.25 16.74 -8.67
C VAL A 288 -3.66 18.15 -9.11
N THR A 289 -3.48 19.16 -8.25
CA THR A 289 -3.84 20.56 -8.55
C THR A 289 -3.02 21.13 -9.70
N LYS A 290 -1.70 20.87 -9.72
CA LYS A 290 -0.83 21.28 -10.83
C LYS A 290 -1.26 20.67 -12.16
N LYS A 291 -1.62 19.39 -12.15
CA LYS A 291 -2.09 18.69 -13.35
C LYS A 291 -3.44 19.20 -13.82
N GLU A 292 -4.36 19.53 -12.94
CA GLU A 292 -5.66 20.15 -13.26
C GLU A 292 -5.45 21.52 -13.90
N ILE A 293 -4.57 22.36 -13.32
CA ILE A 293 -4.22 23.67 -13.88
C ILE A 293 -3.59 23.52 -15.27
N GLU A 294 -2.65 22.60 -15.46
CA GLU A 294 -2.02 22.35 -16.76
C GLU A 294 -3.05 21.91 -17.82
N GLN A 295 -4.00 21.06 -17.46
CA GLN A 295 -5.08 20.63 -18.35
C GLN A 295 -6.03 21.79 -18.73
N LEU A 296 -6.36 22.67 -17.77
CA LEU A 296 -7.20 23.84 -18.02
C LEU A 296 -6.50 24.83 -18.97
N LEU A 297 -5.22 25.11 -18.76
CA LEU A 297 -4.43 25.96 -19.63
C LEU A 297 -4.31 25.40 -21.05
N ALA A 298 -4.04 24.09 -21.19
CA ALA A 298 -3.99 23.43 -22.49
C ALA A 298 -5.34 23.47 -23.22
N ALA A 299 -6.46 23.31 -22.50
CA ALA A 299 -7.79 23.42 -23.07
C ALA A 299 -8.13 24.86 -23.52
N GLU A 300 -7.69 25.87 -22.76
CA GLU A 300 -7.85 27.28 -23.12
C GLU A 300 -7.02 27.65 -24.37
N ASP A 301 -5.78 27.17 -24.46
CA ASP A 301 -4.92 27.40 -25.62
C ASP A 301 -5.47 26.72 -26.89
N ALA A 302 -6.01 25.48 -26.74
CA ALA A 302 -6.67 24.78 -27.84
C ALA A 302 -7.94 25.52 -28.30
N ALA A 303 -8.74 26.07 -27.37
CA ALA A 303 -9.93 26.85 -27.71
C ALA A 303 -9.55 28.19 -28.43
N LYS A 304 -8.46 28.86 -28.02
CA LYS A 304 -7.94 30.05 -28.68
C LYS A 304 -7.45 29.73 -30.10
N ALA A 305 -6.73 28.63 -30.30
CA ALA A 305 -6.27 28.19 -31.60
C ALA A 305 -7.46 27.88 -32.54
N ALA A 306 -8.47 27.17 -32.07
CA ALA A 306 -9.67 26.88 -32.85
C ALA A 306 -10.46 28.13 -33.23
N SER A 307 -10.55 29.13 -32.34
CA SER A 307 -11.21 30.40 -32.65
C SER A 307 -10.40 31.28 -33.65
N ALA A 308 -9.07 31.21 -33.64
CA ALA A 308 -8.21 31.87 -34.59
C ALA A 308 -8.37 31.27 -36.01
N GLU A 309 -8.45 29.95 -36.14
CA GLU A 309 -8.69 29.25 -37.42
C GLU A 309 -10.06 29.62 -38.02
N ILE A 310 -11.09 29.85 -37.21
CA ILE A 310 -12.41 30.28 -37.68
C ILE A 310 -12.37 31.72 -38.21
N THR A 311 -11.49 32.56 -37.65
CA THR A 311 -11.38 33.99 -38.03
C THR A 311 -10.49 34.17 -39.26
N GLU A 312 -9.57 33.25 -39.57
CA GLU A 312 -8.70 33.27 -40.76
C GLU A 312 -9.30 32.55 -41.99
N SER A 313 -10.48 31.95 -41.89
CA SER A 313 -11.15 31.38 -43.06
C SER A 313 -11.54 32.52 -44.01
N PRO A 314 -10.95 32.66 -45.21
CA PRO A 314 -11.23 33.77 -46.11
C PRO A 314 -12.69 33.66 -46.58
N ALA A 315 -13.39 34.78 -46.45
CA ALA A 315 -14.65 35.01 -47.14
C ALA A 315 -14.36 35.13 -48.67
N SER A 316 -14.16 34.00 -49.30
CA SER A 316 -14.09 33.92 -50.75
C SER A 316 -15.14 32.93 -51.25
N ASP A 317 -15.95 33.50 -52.20
CA ASP A 317 -16.93 32.89 -53.05
C ASP A 317 -18.41 33.10 -52.65
N ILE A 318 -18.81 34.40 -52.75
CA ILE A 318 -20.14 34.70 -53.22
C ILE A 318 -20.02 34.83 -54.75
N PRO A 319 -20.58 33.99 -55.59
CA PRO A 319 -20.64 34.21 -57.01
C PRO A 319 -21.63 35.35 -57.27
N SER A 320 -21.12 36.48 -57.77
CA SER A 320 -21.91 37.49 -58.43
C SER A 320 -22.26 36.99 -59.83
N ASP A 321 -23.43 36.43 -59.99
CA ASP A 321 -24.09 36.39 -61.31
C ASP A 321 -25.59 36.08 -61.10
N ALA A 322 -26.37 37.12 -61.32
CA ALA A 322 -27.66 37.09 -62.01
C ALA A 322 -28.38 38.43 -61.80
N SER A 323 -27.97 39.43 -62.61
CA SER A 323 -28.88 40.49 -63.06
C SER A 323 -29.46 40.03 -64.38
N GLU A 324 -30.74 40.30 -64.57
CA GLU A 324 -31.58 40.32 -65.75
C GLU A 324 -32.66 39.25 -65.89
N SER A 325 -33.80 39.67 -65.67
CA SER A 325 -34.97 39.91 -66.58
C SER A 325 -36.23 39.84 -65.77
N ALA A 326 -36.90 40.92 -65.57
CA ALA A 326 -37.94 41.56 -66.30
C ALA A 326 -39.25 40.78 -66.32
N GLU A 327 -40.25 41.51 -65.88
CA GLU A 327 -41.64 41.57 -66.32
C GLU A 327 -42.68 40.57 -65.84
N ASP A 328 -43.63 41.22 -65.22
CA ASP A 328 -45.09 41.06 -65.32
C ASP A 328 -45.76 39.70 -65.04
N ASN A 329 -46.52 39.63 -64.00
CA ASN A 329 -47.99 39.61 -64.16
C ASN A 329 -48.73 39.68 -62.83
N ASN A 330 -49.58 40.65 -62.81
CA ASN A 330 -50.73 40.86 -61.98
C ASN A 330 -51.63 39.61 -61.97
N ASN A 331 -52.20 39.30 -60.85
CA ASN A 331 -53.62 39.12 -60.54
C ASN A 331 -53.86 38.21 -59.37
N ASN A 332 -54.42 38.79 -58.39
CA ASN A 332 -55.79 38.55 -57.87
C ASN A 332 -56.15 37.22 -57.18
N GLU A 333 -56.83 37.49 -56.10
CA GLU A 333 -57.83 36.69 -55.39
C GLU A 333 -57.31 35.88 -54.22
N SER A 334 -57.49 36.42 -52.99
CA SER A 334 -58.70 36.44 -52.14
C SER A 334 -59.17 35.08 -51.70
N ILE A 335 -59.36 35.01 -50.40
CA ILE A 335 -60.36 34.22 -49.64
C ILE A 335 -59.96 32.76 -49.30
N ASN A 336 -59.65 32.47 -48.08
CA ASN A 336 -60.39 32.04 -46.87
C ASN A 336 -59.44 31.71 -45.77
#